data_3160821d5a1e283845180e2bc0b07c36
#
_entry.id   3160821d5a1e283845180e2bc0b07c36
#
_cell.length_a   1.000
_cell.length_b   1.000
_cell.length_c   1.000
_cell.angle_alpha   90.00
_cell.angle_beta   90.00
_cell.angle_gamma   90.00
#
_symmetry.space_group_name_H-M   'P 1'
#
loop_
_entity.id
_entity.type
_entity.pdbx_description
1 polymer ?
#
loop_
_entity_poly.entity_id
_entity_poly.type
_entity_poly.pdbx_seq_one_letter_code
_entity_poly.pdbx_strand_id
1 'polypeptide(L)'
;MKMPKKNPTMTAVLVVVATTLASPGSSHREAPGITKSPKVDATDFYMFNSYEEGREDYVTIIANYVPLRDAYGGPNYFTMDEEAVYSIHVSNDGGSTPDLIFEFRFTNHYQVPELEIGGQMVAIPLLATGPVTAGNDATLHLEQSYGISLISQGGTVSLTQAGGENAKFIKPQDNVGNKTFPNYDTCADQYIYELNLPGSDQKGRVFVGQRKDPFVVNLG
;
A
#
# COMPACT_ATOMS: atom_id res chain seq x y z
N MET A 1 -48.68 -7.42 -4.35
CA MET A 1 -47.98 -7.32 -5.64
C MET A 1 -46.49 -7.28 -5.30
N LYS A 2 -45.78 -8.40 -5.40
CA LYS A 2 -44.35 -8.49 -5.06
C LYS A 2 -43.53 -7.99 -6.24
N MET A 3 -42.75 -6.96 -6.03
CA MET A 3 -41.75 -6.50 -7.03
C MET A 3 -40.56 -7.48 -7.00
N PRO A 4 -40.00 -7.85 -8.15
CA PRO A 4 -38.81 -8.67 -8.21
C PRO A 4 -37.59 -7.86 -7.76
N LYS A 5 -36.81 -8.41 -6.83
CA LYS A 5 -35.46 -7.92 -6.49
C LYS A 5 -34.58 -8.07 -7.75
N LYS A 6 -34.18 -6.96 -8.35
CA LYS A 6 -33.07 -6.95 -9.30
C LYS A 6 -31.80 -7.04 -8.48
N ASN A 7 -31.13 -8.18 -8.55
CA ASN A 7 -29.73 -8.28 -8.13
C ASN A 7 -28.89 -7.49 -9.15
N PRO A 8 -28.15 -6.48 -8.75
CA PRO A 8 -27.11 -5.92 -9.60
C PRO A 8 -25.97 -6.95 -9.61
N THR A 9 -25.91 -7.76 -10.67
CA THR A 9 -24.72 -8.55 -10.96
C THR A 9 -23.65 -7.54 -11.40
N MET A 10 -22.81 -7.12 -10.47
CA MET A 10 -21.66 -6.27 -10.75
C MET A 10 -20.61 -7.16 -11.43
N THR A 11 -20.61 -7.18 -12.76
CA THR A 11 -19.55 -7.82 -13.54
C THR A 11 -18.41 -6.84 -13.64
N ALA A 12 -17.44 -6.94 -12.74
CA ALA A 12 -16.20 -6.20 -12.87
C ALA A 12 -15.33 -6.88 -13.93
N VAL A 13 -15.10 -6.22 -15.03
CA VAL A 13 -14.16 -6.67 -16.08
C VAL A 13 -12.90 -5.83 -15.95
N LEU A 14 -11.80 -6.45 -15.53
CA LEU A 14 -10.49 -5.86 -15.50
C LEU A 14 -9.91 -5.83 -16.91
N VAL A 15 -9.78 -4.65 -17.51
CA VAL A 15 -9.01 -4.46 -18.74
C VAL A 15 -7.65 -3.91 -18.37
N VAL A 16 -6.65 -4.79 -18.32
CA VAL A 16 -5.24 -4.39 -18.28
C VAL A 16 -4.83 -4.03 -19.71
N VAL A 17 -4.74 -2.75 -20.01
CA VAL A 17 -4.11 -2.30 -21.25
C VAL A 17 -2.60 -2.39 -21.04
N ALA A 18 -2.04 -3.57 -21.31
CA ALA A 18 -0.61 -3.71 -21.51
C ALA A 18 -0.29 -3.23 -22.91
N THR A 19 0.33 -2.06 -23.04
CA THR A 19 1.04 -1.71 -24.28
C THR A 19 2.25 -2.62 -24.39
N THR A 20 2.15 -3.51 -25.33
CA THR A 20 2.99 -4.63 -25.63
C THR A 20 4.45 -4.29 -25.91
N LEU A 21 5.30 -4.89 -25.18
CA LEU A 21 6.44 -5.76 -25.53
C LEU A 21 7.03 -6.32 -24.21
N ALA A 22 6.18 -6.66 -23.27
CA ALA A 22 6.62 -7.36 -22.08
C ALA A 22 6.20 -8.83 -22.20
N SER A 23 7.14 -9.73 -22.05
CA SER A 23 6.89 -11.12 -21.74
C SER A 23 5.89 -11.21 -20.59
N PRO A 24 4.86 -12.06 -20.66
CA PRO A 24 3.97 -12.27 -19.52
C PRO A 24 4.73 -13.06 -18.47
N GLY A 25 5.45 -12.39 -17.63
CA GLY A 25 6.16 -12.93 -16.49
C GLY A 25 5.99 -11.99 -15.32
N SER A 26 5.72 -12.52 -14.15
CA SER A 26 5.83 -11.78 -12.90
C SER A 26 7.28 -11.34 -12.76
N SER A 27 7.53 -10.04 -12.90
CA SER A 27 8.89 -9.49 -12.83
C SER A 27 9.21 -9.20 -11.37
N HIS A 28 10.30 -9.78 -10.87
CA HIS A 28 10.84 -9.52 -9.55
C HIS A 28 12.28 -9.03 -9.70
N ARG A 29 12.44 -7.72 -9.97
CA ARG A 29 13.71 -6.99 -10.13
C ARG A 29 14.55 -7.30 -11.37
N GLU A 30 14.16 -8.23 -12.23
CA GLU A 30 14.98 -8.61 -13.38
C GLU A 30 14.87 -7.67 -14.59
N ALA A 31 13.83 -6.84 -14.68
CA ALA A 31 13.69 -5.90 -15.76
C ALA A 31 14.73 -4.76 -15.69
N PRO A 32 15.45 -4.41 -16.76
CA PRO A 32 16.53 -3.41 -16.72
C PRO A 32 16.08 -2.02 -16.24
N GLY A 33 14.86 -1.62 -16.54
CA GLY A 33 14.27 -0.35 -16.07
C GLY A 33 14.03 -0.37 -14.57
N ILE A 34 13.51 -1.47 -14.06
CA ILE A 34 13.21 -1.69 -12.65
C ILE A 34 14.49 -1.79 -11.80
N THR A 35 15.57 -2.35 -12.35
CA THR A 35 16.87 -2.37 -11.67
C THR A 35 17.34 -0.97 -11.28
N LYS A 36 16.99 0.06 -12.06
CA LYS A 36 17.33 1.46 -11.78
C LYS A 36 16.35 2.12 -10.81
N SER A 37 15.10 1.66 -10.75
CA SER A 37 14.04 2.24 -9.95
C SER A 37 13.24 1.15 -9.22
N PRO A 38 13.88 0.37 -8.31
CA PRO A 38 13.24 -0.80 -7.70
C PRO A 38 12.05 -0.45 -6.81
N LYS A 39 11.89 0.80 -6.42
CA LYS A 39 10.75 1.26 -5.62
C LYS A 39 9.42 1.22 -6.37
N VAL A 40 9.46 1.24 -7.70
CA VAL A 40 8.27 1.21 -8.56
C VAL A 40 8.07 -0.14 -9.25
N ASP A 41 8.78 -1.17 -8.79
CA ASP A 41 8.63 -2.53 -9.29
C ASP A 41 7.26 -3.08 -8.87
N ALA A 42 6.32 -3.11 -9.81
CA ALA A 42 5.00 -3.71 -9.65
C ALA A 42 5.09 -5.18 -10.07
N THR A 43 4.77 -6.10 -9.17
CA THR A 43 4.92 -7.53 -9.41
C THR A 43 3.60 -8.22 -9.66
N ASP A 44 2.73 -8.31 -8.68
CA ASP A 44 1.50 -9.07 -8.75
C ASP A 44 0.29 -8.19 -8.47
N PHE A 45 -0.82 -8.53 -9.12
CA PHE A 45 -2.09 -7.86 -8.95
C PHE A 45 -3.21 -8.89 -8.78
N TYR A 46 -4.00 -8.74 -7.72
CA TYR A 46 -5.11 -9.61 -7.43
C TYR A 46 -6.40 -8.81 -7.28
N MET A 47 -7.50 -9.36 -7.78
CA MET A 47 -8.84 -8.80 -7.59
C MET A 47 -9.85 -9.94 -7.43
N PHE A 48 -10.59 -9.92 -6.33
CA PHE A 48 -11.57 -10.94 -6.01
C PHE A 48 -12.67 -10.41 -5.09
N ASN A 49 -13.82 -11.08 -5.05
CA ASN A 49 -14.85 -10.78 -4.05
C ASN A 49 -14.30 -11.07 -2.65
N SER A 50 -14.53 -10.16 -1.72
CA SER A 50 -14.11 -10.38 -0.34
C SER A 50 -14.77 -11.63 0.24
N TYR A 51 -13.97 -12.42 0.94
CA TYR A 51 -14.43 -13.57 1.73
C TYR A 51 -14.40 -13.28 3.24
N GLU A 52 -14.16 -12.03 3.62
CA GLU A 52 -14.22 -11.58 5.01
C GLU A 52 -15.69 -11.49 5.45
N GLU A 53 -16.01 -12.08 6.61
CA GLU A 53 -17.36 -12.10 7.17
C GLU A 53 -17.90 -10.67 7.32
N GLY A 54 -19.11 -10.44 6.78
CA GLY A 54 -19.76 -9.13 6.77
C GLY A 54 -19.25 -8.16 5.71
N ARG A 55 -18.36 -8.62 4.80
CA ARG A 55 -17.83 -7.83 3.68
C ARG A 55 -17.91 -8.56 2.33
N GLU A 56 -18.81 -9.49 2.19
CA GLU A 56 -18.99 -10.32 0.99
C GLU A 56 -19.42 -9.50 -0.25
N ASP A 57 -20.03 -8.33 -0.03
CA ASP A 57 -20.42 -7.39 -1.08
C ASP A 57 -19.28 -6.47 -1.54
N TYR A 58 -18.07 -6.62 -0.96
CA TYR A 58 -16.91 -5.82 -1.33
C TYR A 58 -15.98 -6.57 -2.29
N VAL A 59 -15.23 -5.80 -3.07
CA VAL A 59 -14.13 -6.30 -3.88
C VAL A 59 -12.82 -6.00 -3.15
N THR A 60 -11.98 -7.03 -3.00
CA THR A 60 -10.61 -6.88 -2.52
C THR A 60 -9.69 -6.70 -3.70
N ILE A 61 -8.85 -5.67 -3.65
CA ILE A 61 -7.82 -5.39 -4.66
C ILE A 61 -6.48 -5.38 -3.94
N ILE A 62 -5.51 -6.12 -4.47
CA ILE A 62 -4.15 -6.18 -3.95
C ILE A 62 -3.19 -5.84 -5.09
N ALA A 63 -2.32 -4.86 -4.88
CA ALA A 63 -1.24 -4.50 -5.78
C ALA A 63 0.09 -4.62 -5.04
N ASN A 64 0.95 -5.52 -5.50
CA ASN A 64 2.25 -5.78 -4.89
C ASN A 64 3.33 -4.95 -5.56
N TYR A 65 4.17 -4.32 -4.74
CA TYR A 65 5.30 -3.51 -5.17
C TYR A 65 6.53 -3.84 -4.33
N VAL A 66 7.69 -3.53 -4.90
CA VAL A 66 9.00 -3.62 -4.22
C VAL A 66 9.27 -5.01 -3.65
N PRO A 67 9.42 -6.01 -4.48
CA PRO A 67 9.58 -7.40 -4.09
C PRO A 67 10.93 -7.69 -3.42
N LEU A 68 11.07 -8.92 -2.90
CA LEU A 68 12.32 -9.51 -2.39
C LEU A 68 12.97 -8.66 -1.28
N ARG A 69 12.15 -8.29 -0.30
CA ARG A 69 12.57 -7.51 0.84
C ARG A 69 12.84 -8.38 2.03
N ASP A 70 14.07 -8.80 2.13
CA ASP A 70 14.54 -9.59 3.26
C ASP A 70 15.14 -8.70 4.35
N ALA A 71 15.10 -9.17 5.59
CA ALA A 71 15.66 -8.50 6.76
C ALA A 71 17.18 -8.26 6.67
N TYR A 72 17.88 -8.89 5.72
CA TYR A 72 19.30 -8.65 5.47
C TYR A 72 19.62 -7.23 4.96
N GLY A 73 18.62 -6.46 4.55
CA GLY A 73 18.77 -5.06 4.19
C GLY A 73 19.35 -4.18 5.30
N GLY A 74 19.53 -4.75 6.49
CA GLY A 74 20.17 -4.12 7.63
C GLY A 74 19.29 -3.01 8.21
N PRO A 75 19.87 -1.91 8.73
CA PRO A 75 19.10 -0.80 9.28
C PRO A 75 18.43 0.07 8.20
N ASN A 76 18.53 -0.30 6.93
CA ASN A 76 17.93 0.43 5.82
C ASN A 76 16.52 -0.08 5.56
N TYR A 77 15.54 0.78 5.77
CA TYR A 77 14.15 0.50 5.44
C TYR A 77 13.90 0.84 3.97
N PHE A 78 13.10 0.02 3.33
CA PHE A 78 12.73 0.23 1.94
C PHE A 78 11.50 1.14 1.87
N THR A 79 11.69 2.40 1.56
CA THR A 79 10.61 3.36 1.42
C THR A 79 9.95 3.27 0.05
N MET A 80 8.66 3.60 -0.01
CA MET A 80 8.01 3.91 -1.28
C MET A 80 8.60 5.17 -1.89
N ASP A 81 8.51 5.34 -3.18
CA ASP A 81 9.06 6.48 -3.90
C ASP A 81 8.13 7.70 -3.75
N GLU A 82 8.69 8.86 -3.36
CA GLU A 82 7.93 10.10 -3.17
C GLU A 82 7.63 10.81 -4.50
N GLU A 83 8.40 10.53 -5.54
CA GLU A 83 8.20 11.11 -6.86
C GLU A 83 7.25 10.27 -7.73
N ALA A 84 6.98 9.02 -7.33
CA ALA A 84 6.10 8.12 -8.06
C ALA A 84 4.62 8.29 -7.66
N VAL A 85 3.77 7.94 -8.61
CA VAL A 85 2.34 7.75 -8.37
C VAL A 85 2.04 6.27 -8.57
N TYR A 86 1.50 5.64 -7.54
CA TYR A 86 1.05 4.26 -7.60
C TYR A 86 -0.45 4.26 -7.85
N SER A 87 -0.89 3.76 -9.02
CA SER A 87 -2.28 3.88 -9.40
C SER A 87 -2.93 2.53 -9.71
N ILE A 88 -4.17 2.39 -9.28
CA ILE A 88 -5.03 1.26 -9.59
C ILE A 88 -6.17 1.78 -10.45
N HIS A 89 -6.27 1.26 -11.67
CA HIS A 89 -7.29 1.64 -12.64
C HIS A 89 -8.39 0.58 -12.66
N VAL A 90 -9.64 1.00 -12.51
CA VAL A 90 -10.80 0.10 -12.48
C VAL A 90 -11.76 0.51 -13.59
N SER A 91 -12.11 -0.44 -14.48
CA SER A 91 -13.24 -0.34 -15.40
C SER A 91 -14.37 -1.21 -14.87
N ASN A 92 -15.54 -0.64 -14.65
CA ASN A 92 -16.70 -1.35 -14.12
C ASN A 92 -17.82 -1.56 -15.16
N ASP A 93 -17.64 -1.02 -16.35
CA ASP A 93 -18.58 -1.14 -17.48
C ASP A 93 -18.09 -2.06 -18.61
N GLY A 94 -16.86 -2.59 -18.49
CA GLY A 94 -16.21 -3.41 -19.51
C GLY A 94 -15.59 -2.59 -20.64
N GLY A 95 -15.54 -1.27 -20.53
CA GLY A 95 -14.86 -0.37 -21.44
C GLY A 95 -13.35 -0.42 -21.34
N SER A 96 -12.66 0.25 -22.26
CA SER A 96 -11.20 0.38 -22.23
C SER A 96 -10.71 1.59 -21.43
N THR A 97 -11.61 2.48 -21.05
CA THR A 97 -11.32 3.66 -20.22
C THR A 97 -11.65 3.35 -18.78
N PRO A 98 -10.77 3.65 -17.83
CA PRO A 98 -11.09 3.42 -16.42
C PRO A 98 -12.20 4.37 -15.95
N ASP A 99 -13.14 3.83 -15.17
CA ASP A 99 -14.20 4.60 -14.51
C ASP A 99 -13.73 5.20 -13.20
N LEU A 100 -12.83 4.49 -12.53
CA LEU A 100 -12.25 4.88 -11.26
C LEU A 100 -10.73 4.68 -11.32
N ILE A 101 -9.98 5.64 -10.76
CA ILE A 101 -8.54 5.52 -10.57
C ILE A 101 -8.24 5.88 -9.11
N PHE A 102 -7.60 4.96 -8.41
CA PHE A 102 -7.05 5.23 -7.09
C PHE A 102 -5.58 5.56 -7.23
N GLU A 103 -5.18 6.78 -6.86
CA GLU A 103 -3.78 7.20 -6.86
C GLU A 103 -3.25 7.32 -5.44
N PHE A 104 -2.10 6.68 -5.18
CA PHE A 104 -1.37 6.75 -3.92
C PHE A 104 -0.10 7.56 -4.12
N ARG A 105 0.14 8.53 -3.22
CA ARG A 105 1.37 9.34 -3.18
C ARG A 105 1.96 9.28 -1.80
N PHE A 106 3.26 9.09 -1.73
CA PHE A 106 3.99 8.86 -0.48
C PHE A 106 4.81 10.08 -0.08
N THR A 107 5.02 10.21 1.22
CA THR A 107 5.93 11.19 1.83
C THR A 107 6.71 10.52 2.95
N ASN A 108 8.03 10.74 2.97
CA ASN A 108 8.92 10.21 3.99
C ASN A 108 9.39 11.35 4.90
N HIS A 109 9.19 11.20 6.18
CA HIS A 109 9.64 12.14 7.19
C HIS A 109 10.71 11.51 8.08
N TYR A 110 11.92 12.04 8.02
CA TYR A 110 13.06 11.55 8.79
C TYR A 110 13.28 12.43 10.00
N GLN A 111 13.32 11.81 11.18
CA GLN A 111 13.70 12.44 12.45
C GLN A 111 15.04 11.84 12.88
N VAL A 112 16.13 12.46 12.45
CA VAL A 112 17.46 11.94 12.75
C VAL A 112 17.81 12.25 14.20
N PRO A 113 18.04 11.22 15.06
CA PRO A 113 18.47 11.46 16.42
C PRO A 113 19.87 12.05 16.47
N GLU A 114 20.11 12.96 17.40
CA GLU A 114 21.42 13.57 17.62
C GLU A 114 21.96 13.20 19.00
N LEU A 115 23.25 12.95 19.07
CA LEU A 115 23.95 12.70 20.31
C LEU A 115 25.04 13.74 20.52
N GLU A 116 25.21 14.20 21.76
CA GLU A 116 26.34 15.05 22.10
C GLU A 116 27.61 14.22 22.25
N ILE A 117 28.58 14.48 21.39
CA ILE A 117 29.89 13.81 21.36
C ILE A 117 30.99 14.88 21.39
N GLY A 118 31.73 14.93 22.47
CA GLY A 118 32.84 15.92 22.62
C GLY A 118 32.37 17.37 22.58
N GLY A 119 31.16 17.68 23.05
CA GLY A 119 30.58 19.01 23.07
C GLY A 119 29.96 19.45 21.74
N GLN A 120 29.79 18.53 20.79
CA GLN A 120 29.10 18.75 19.50
C GLN A 120 27.92 17.80 19.32
N MET A 121 26.82 18.31 18.80
CA MET A 121 25.68 17.47 18.39
C MET A 121 26.02 16.76 17.07
N VAL A 122 25.98 15.44 17.12
CA VAL A 122 26.29 14.57 15.97
C VAL A 122 25.05 13.78 15.60
N ALA A 123 24.62 13.91 14.37
CA ALA A 123 23.48 13.17 13.82
C ALA A 123 23.81 11.67 13.71
N ILE A 124 22.90 10.83 14.19
CA ILE A 124 23.02 9.36 14.15
C ILE A 124 22.03 8.84 13.08
N PRO A 125 22.52 8.35 11.93
CA PRO A 125 21.66 7.96 10.82
C PRO A 125 21.01 6.58 11.03
N LEU A 126 20.32 6.42 12.16
CA LEU A 126 19.57 5.21 12.47
C LEU A 126 18.07 5.45 12.29
N LEU A 127 17.38 4.56 11.61
CA LEU A 127 15.94 4.64 11.40
C LEU A 127 15.14 4.03 12.56
N ALA A 128 15.78 3.21 13.39
CA ALA A 128 15.23 2.73 14.65
C ALA A 128 16.33 2.63 15.71
N THR A 129 16.05 3.09 16.93
CA THR A 129 16.99 3.07 18.05
C THR A 129 16.56 2.11 19.17
N GLY A 130 15.47 1.38 18.98
CA GLY A 130 14.98 0.42 19.97
C GLY A 130 13.77 -0.38 19.45
N PRO A 131 13.17 -1.18 20.33
CA PRO A 131 12.00 -1.95 19.99
C PRO A 131 10.79 -1.05 19.71
N VAL A 132 9.99 -1.47 18.75
CA VAL A 132 8.70 -0.88 18.38
C VAL A 132 7.60 -1.86 18.74
N THR A 133 6.59 -1.39 19.41
CA THR A 133 5.43 -2.19 19.78
C THR A 133 4.14 -1.44 19.42
N ALA A 134 3.03 -2.13 19.41
CA ALA A 134 1.73 -1.54 19.14
C ALA A 134 1.48 -0.33 20.07
N GLY A 135 1.23 0.84 19.47
CA GLY A 135 1.02 2.10 20.18
C GLY A 135 2.27 2.74 20.79
N ASN A 136 3.48 2.20 20.51
CA ASN A 136 4.74 2.80 20.92
C ASN A 136 5.79 2.68 19.81
N ASP A 137 5.95 3.76 19.08
CA ASP A 137 6.88 3.94 17.95
C ASP A 137 7.93 5.03 18.21
N ALA A 138 8.07 5.49 19.47
CA ALA A 138 8.98 6.57 19.85
C ALA A 138 10.45 6.33 19.48
N THR A 139 10.81 5.08 19.19
CA THR A 139 12.16 4.69 18.74
C THR A 139 12.31 4.66 17.23
N LEU A 140 11.24 4.92 16.47
CA LEU A 140 11.30 5.07 15.01
C LEU A 140 11.65 6.51 14.65
N HIS A 141 12.55 6.65 13.70
CA HIS A 141 13.04 7.94 13.20
C HIS A 141 12.71 8.16 11.71
N LEU A 142 11.84 7.31 11.18
CA LEU A 142 11.26 7.44 9.85
C LEU A 142 9.75 7.23 9.96
N GLU A 143 8.97 8.21 9.57
CA GLU A 143 7.54 8.06 9.31
C GLU A 143 7.31 8.05 7.80
N GLN A 144 6.64 7.02 7.29
CA GLN A 144 6.09 7.02 5.94
C GLN A 144 4.60 7.29 5.98
N SER A 145 4.16 8.32 5.28
CA SER A 145 2.74 8.61 5.11
C SER A 145 2.34 8.58 3.65
N TYR A 146 1.03 8.47 3.40
CA TYR A 146 0.48 8.53 2.06
C TYR A 146 -0.88 9.21 2.05
N GLY A 147 -1.23 9.78 0.90
CA GLY A 147 -2.55 10.24 0.55
C GLY A 147 -3.14 9.38 -0.55
N ILE A 148 -4.46 9.33 -0.63
CA ILE A 148 -5.20 8.60 -1.67
C ILE A 148 -6.13 9.57 -2.37
N SER A 149 -6.02 9.67 -3.70
CA SER A 149 -6.97 10.37 -4.54
C SER A 149 -7.82 9.38 -5.31
N LEU A 150 -9.11 9.60 -5.33
CA LEU A 150 -10.06 8.90 -6.21
C LEU A 150 -10.42 9.83 -7.37
N ILE A 151 -10.10 9.39 -8.57
CA ILE A 151 -10.45 10.07 -9.81
C ILE A 151 -11.60 9.31 -10.46
N SER A 152 -12.63 10.03 -10.87
CA SER A 152 -13.80 9.51 -11.57
C SER A 152 -14.31 10.54 -12.57
N GLN A 153 -15.37 10.22 -13.29
CA GLN A 153 -16.04 11.19 -14.18
C GLN A 153 -16.53 12.45 -13.43
N GLY A 154 -16.79 12.34 -12.12
CA GLY A 154 -17.18 13.45 -11.25
C GLY A 154 -16.02 14.34 -10.80
N GLY A 155 -14.79 14.03 -11.18
CA GLY A 155 -13.59 14.76 -10.80
C GLY A 155 -12.69 13.97 -9.83
N THR A 156 -11.78 14.70 -9.18
CA THR A 156 -10.82 14.13 -8.23
C THR A 156 -11.20 14.50 -6.80
N VAL A 157 -11.23 13.49 -5.93
CA VAL A 157 -11.53 13.65 -4.50
C VAL A 157 -10.42 12.99 -3.68
N SER A 158 -9.90 13.68 -2.66
CA SER A 158 -9.03 13.07 -1.67
C SER A 158 -9.86 12.21 -0.72
N LEU A 159 -9.49 10.93 -0.58
CA LEU A 159 -10.14 10.04 0.37
C LEU A 159 -9.67 10.36 1.79
N THR A 160 -10.59 10.26 2.74
CA THR A 160 -10.34 10.54 4.15
C THR A 160 -10.59 9.31 5.01
N GLN A 161 -10.00 9.30 6.19
CA GLN A 161 -10.28 8.27 7.19
C GLN A 161 -11.75 8.37 7.64
N ALA A 162 -12.36 7.23 7.89
CA ALA A 162 -13.74 7.18 8.37
C ALA A 162 -13.88 7.90 9.72
N GLY A 163 -14.97 8.66 9.86
CA GLY A 163 -15.25 9.43 11.07
C GLY A 163 -14.54 10.78 11.17
N GLY A 164 -13.84 11.22 10.10
CA GLY A 164 -13.16 12.52 10.08
C GLY A 164 -12.81 13.00 8.68
N GLU A 165 -12.04 14.08 8.64
CA GLU A 165 -11.53 14.71 7.41
C GLU A 165 -10.03 14.44 7.19
N ASN A 166 -9.41 13.60 8.01
CA ASN A 166 -7.99 13.30 7.88
C ASN A 166 -7.73 12.48 6.61
N ALA A 167 -7.00 13.08 5.67
CA ALA A 167 -6.60 12.47 4.39
C ALA A 167 -5.15 11.94 4.41
N LYS A 168 -4.45 12.03 5.56
CA LYS A 168 -3.11 11.47 5.74
C LYS A 168 -3.25 10.08 6.38
N PHE A 169 -2.59 9.11 5.77
CA PHE A 169 -2.49 7.74 6.24
C PHE A 169 -1.04 7.42 6.54
N ILE A 170 -0.78 6.62 7.56
CA ILE A 170 0.58 6.18 7.89
C ILE A 170 0.78 4.76 7.37
N LYS A 171 1.92 4.53 6.71
CA LYS A 171 2.38 3.20 6.34
C LYS A 171 3.27 2.68 7.48
N PRO A 172 3.00 1.48 8.04
CA PRO A 172 3.90 0.88 9.02
C PRO A 172 5.29 0.67 8.41
N GLN A 173 6.32 0.75 9.23
CA GLN A 173 7.66 0.38 8.83
C GLN A 173 7.72 -1.12 8.50
N ASP A 174 8.66 -1.49 7.64
CA ASP A 174 8.85 -2.88 7.27
C ASP A 174 9.41 -3.70 8.44
N ASN A 175 9.06 -4.97 8.49
CA ASN A 175 9.61 -5.89 9.49
C ASN A 175 11.09 -6.14 9.22
N VAL A 176 11.94 -5.55 10.02
CA VAL A 176 13.39 -5.74 9.96
C VAL A 176 13.91 -6.76 10.99
N GLY A 177 12.99 -7.47 11.63
CA GLY A 177 13.29 -8.55 12.56
C GLY A 177 12.81 -8.30 13.98
N ASN A 178 12.79 -9.39 14.77
CA ASN A 178 12.15 -9.47 16.08
C ASN A 178 12.78 -8.57 17.16
N LYS A 179 14.02 -8.10 16.96
CA LYS A 179 14.64 -7.14 17.90
C LYS A 179 13.98 -5.77 17.81
N THR A 180 13.59 -5.35 16.60
CA THR A 180 12.87 -4.10 16.38
C THR A 180 11.36 -4.29 16.54
N PHE A 181 10.80 -5.34 15.95
CA PHE A 181 9.38 -5.65 15.99
C PHE A 181 9.14 -7.02 16.65
N PRO A 182 9.02 -7.09 17.97
CA PRO A 182 8.75 -8.37 18.65
C PRO A 182 7.45 -9.05 18.18
N ASN A 183 6.46 -8.25 17.78
CA ASN A 183 5.22 -8.71 17.16
C ASN A 183 4.82 -7.74 16.04
N TYR A 184 5.32 -8.01 14.82
CA TYR A 184 5.08 -7.15 13.67
C TYR A 184 3.60 -7.05 13.29
N ASP A 185 2.87 -8.17 13.30
CA ASP A 185 1.47 -8.20 12.87
C ASP A 185 0.62 -7.27 13.73
N THR A 186 0.78 -7.33 15.05
CA THR A 186 0.07 -6.44 15.96
C THR A 186 0.41 -4.97 15.74
N CYS A 187 1.66 -4.65 15.38
CA CYS A 187 2.05 -3.29 15.02
C CYS A 187 1.41 -2.86 13.71
N ALA A 188 1.48 -3.70 12.69
CA ALA A 188 1.00 -3.37 11.34
C ALA A 188 -0.53 -3.26 11.26
N ASP A 189 -1.27 -4.06 12.01
CA ASP A 189 -2.74 -4.07 11.99
C ASP A 189 -3.36 -2.75 12.44
N GLN A 190 -2.64 -1.93 13.22
CA GLN A 190 -3.09 -0.59 13.61
C GLN A 190 -3.17 0.39 12.44
N TYR A 191 -2.57 0.05 11.30
CA TYR A 191 -2.54 0.86 10.09
C TYR A 191 -3.52 0.37 9.02
N ILE A 192 -4.49 -0.45 9.41
CA ILE A 192 -5.66 -0.77 8.60
C ILE A 192 -6.69 0.33 8.84
N TYR A 193 -6.95 1.15 7.82
CA TYR A 193 -7.83 2.30 7.93
C TYR A 193 -9.17 2.05 7.26
N GLU A 194 -10.24 2.49 7.87
CA GLU A 194 -11.52 2.65 7.20
C GLU A 194 -11.56 3.97 6.43
N LEU A 195 -12.13 3.95 5.23
CA LEU A 195 -12.20 5.07 4.30
C LEU A 195 -13.63 5.59 4.15
N ASN A 196 -13.79 6.90 4.07
CA ASN A 196 -14.99 7.50 3.52
C ASN A 196 -14.97 7.34 2.00
N LEU A 197 -16.02 6.70 1.44
CA LEU A 197 -16.18 6.54 0.00
C LEU A 197 -17.15 7.61 -0.52
N PRO A 198 -16.76 8.45 -1.50
CA PRO A 198 -17.62 9.48 -2.05
C PRO A 198 -18.92 8.91 -2.62
N GLY A 199 -20.05 9.50 -2.22
CA GLY A 199 -21.36 9.07 -2.69
C GLY A 199 -21.87 7.76 -2.10
N SER A 200 -21.26 7.25 -1.04
CA SER A 200 -21.67 6.01 -0.36
C SER A 200 -21.64 6.16 1.16
N ASP A 201 -22.61 5.56 1.83
CA ASP A 201 -22.61 5.41 3.29
C ASP A 201 -21.72 4.24 3.74
N GLN A 202 -21.32 3.38 2.81
CA GLN A 202 -20.42 2.25 3.09
C GLN A 202 -18.97 2.73 3.24
N LYS A 203 -18.20 2.00 4.05
CA LYS A 203 -16.80 2.31 4.32
C LYS A 203 -15.90 1.34 3.56
N GLY A 204 -14.95 1.89 2.81
CA GLY A 204 -13.83 1.11 2.28
C GLY A 204 -12.84 0.78 3.39
N ARG A 205 -11.85 -0.08 3.06
CA ARG A 205 -10.66 -0.30 3.90
C ARG A 205 -9.41 -0.20 3.04
N VAL A 206 -8.34 0.28 3.64
CA VAL A 206 -7.02 0.32 3.01
C VAL A 206 -5.95 -0.12 4.00
N PHE A 207 -4.99 -0.84 3.49
CA PHE A 207 -3.72 -1.13 4.14
C PHE A 207 -2.60 -0.95 3.12
N VAL A 208 -1.56 -0.24 3.49
CA VAL A 208 -0.31 -0.17 2.73
C VAL A 208 0.82 -0.56 3.67
N GLY A 209 1.50 -1.65 3.39
CA GLY A 209 2.56 -2.15 4.25
C GLY A 209 3.13 -3.47 3.75
N GLN A 210 4.19 -3.92 4.41
CA GLN A 210 4.83 -5.19 4.09
C GLN A 210 3.93 -6.36 4.45
N ARG A 211 3.80 -7.31 3.52
CA ARG A 211 3.16 -8.61 3.73
C ARG A 211 3.97 -9.68 3.00
N LYS A 212 3.74 -10.93 3.36
CA LYS A 212 4.30 -12.06 2.60
C LYS A 212 3.67 -12.06 1.20
N ASP A 213 4.53 -12.16 0.19
CA ASP A 213 4.08 -12.35 -1.17
C ASP A 213 3.50 -13.76 -1.32
N PRO A 214 2.25 -13.92 -1.80
CA PRO A 214 1.68 -15.23 -2.09
C PRO A 214 2.26 -15.90 -3.34
N PHE A 215 3.19 -15.25 -4.01
CA PHE A 215 3.87 -15.76 -5.18
C PHE A 215 4.68 -17.03 -4.86
N VAL A 216 4.54 -18.04 -5.71
CA VAL A 216 5.32 -19.27 -5.68
C VAL A 216 5.81 -19.61 -7.09
N VAL A 217 7.05 -20.04 -7.20
CA VAL A 217 7.64 -20.48 -8.46
C VAL A 217 8.09 -21.92 -8.35
N ASN A 218 7.78 -22.70 -9.39
CA ASN A 218 8.35 -24.03 -9.54
C ASN A 218 9.65 -23.91 -10.35
N LEU A 219 10.76 -24.28 -9.73
CA LEU A 219 12.08 -24.22 -10.35
C LEU A 219 12.48 -25.50 -11.09
N GLY A 220 11.53 -26.43 -11.28
CA GLY A 220 11.75 -27.69 -12.03
C GLY A 220 11.80 -28.93 -11.17
#